data_63a8cb2bdae348db40ed70f8fa7f6e05
#
_entry.id   63a8cb2bdae348db40ed70f8fa7f6e05
#
_cell.length_a   1.000
_cell.length_b   1.000
_cell.length_c   1.000
_cell.angle_alpha   90.00
_cell.angle_beta   90.00
_cell.angle_gamma   90.00
#
_symmetry.space_group_name_H-M   'P 1'
#
loop_
_entity.id
_entity.type
_entity.pdbx_description
1 polymer ?
#
loop_
_entity_poly.entity_id
_entity_poly.type
_entity_poly.pdbx_seq_one_letter_code
_entity_poly.pdbx_strand_id
1 'polypeptide(L)'
;MTTYNTNRVMLRGGFSQIVTVKGSENDVLKEGQLLQLDTDGKSFVAYAGTGAKEPKAVLMNNITIPAAGSIAADVYFKGLFDEGLIVLPTGYTLDTVPTQDGETASITAASDEGNTGNATVSTVTAGTGIMEGDYVIVCTNATTPASAKWSVTAPDGTVLPELTSGVAYVGQIKLTITNGSTNTAVNDKVTVTVKGLEGEKSVRQSLREVGIFCDKTTALWKA
;
A
#
# COMPACT_ATOMS: atom_id res chain seq x y z
N MET A 1 4.15 48.34 -6.18
CA MET A 1 4.50 47.66 -4.93
C MET A 1 4.29 46.19 -5.18
N THR A 2 5.37 45.43 -5.36
CA THR A 2 5.28 44.00 -5.71
C THR A 2 5.00 43.24 -4.42
N THR A 3 3.80 42.69 -4.27
CA THR A 3 3.42 41.87 -3.11
C THR A 3 4.16 40.54 -3.25
N TYR A 4 5.22 40.37 -2.48
CA TYR A 4 5.84 39.05 -2.37
C TYR A 4 4.89 38.12 -1.62
N ASN A 5 4.45 37.09 -2.30
CA ASN A 5 3.68 36.02 -1.65
C ASN A 5 4.63 35.25 -0.72
N THR A 6 4.51 35.47 0.59
CA THR A 6 5.42 34.95 1.61
C THR A 6 5.13 33.47 1.95
N ASN A 7 4.10 32.88 1.40
CA ASN A 7 3.77 31.46 1.56
C ASN A 7 4.50 30.62 0.50
N ARG A 8 5.78 30.38 0.69
CA ARG A 8 6.50 29.42 -0.11
C ARG A 8 6.58 28.08 0.61
N VAL A 9 6.19 27.02 -0.09
CA VAL A 9 6.26 25.63 0.40
C VAL A 9 7.68 25.28 0.84
N MET A 10 8.70 25.73 0.13
CA MET A 10 10.09 25.48 0.47
C MET A 10 10.66 26.61 1.35
N LEU A 11 11.13 26.24 2.54
CA LEU A 11 11.73 27.16 3.51
C LEU A 11 13.23 27.35 3.33
N ARG A 12 13.99 26.33 2.94
CA ARG A 12 15.46 26.38 2.75
C ARG A 12 15.99 25.28 1.83
N GLY A 13 17.02 25.66 1.06
CA GLY A 13 18.01 24.79 0.41
C GLY A 13 17.41 23.63 -0.39
N GLY A 14 16.88 23.88 -1.57
CA GLY A 14 16.28 22.85 -2.38
C GLY A 14 17.04 22.59 -3.67
N PHE A 15 16.92 21.37 -4.18
CA PHE A 15 17.28 21.01 -5.54
C PHE A 15 15.99 20.83 -6.34
N SER A 16 15.85 21.61 -7.41
CA SER A 16 14.68 21.58 -8.30
C SER A 16 15.06 21.16 -9.71
N GLN A 17 14.13 20.53 -10.39
CA GLN A 17 14.24 20.19 -11.82
C GLN A 17 12.88 20.34 -12.50
N ILE A 18 12.92 20.51 -13.82
CA ILE A 18 11.74 20.37 -14.67
C ILE A 18 11.55 18.90 -15.01
N VAL A 19 10.37 18.40 -14.75
CA VAL A 19 9.99 17.00 -15.02
C VAL A 19 8.66 16.95 -15.79
N THR A 20 8.37 15.82 -16.41
CA THR A 20 7.04 15.57 -16.97
C THR A 20 6.10 15.10 -15.87
N VAL A 21 4.99 15.83 -15.68
CA VAL A 21 3.90 15.46 -14.78
C VAL A 21 2.70 15.04 -15.61
N LYS A 22 2.12 13.87 -15.27
CA LYS A 22 0.95 13.30 -15.94
C LYS A 22 -0.28 13.33 -15.03
N GLY A 23 -1.45 13.29 -15.64
CA GLY A 23 -2.75 13.22 -14.99
C GLY A 23 -3.88 13.20 -16.02
N SER A 24 -5.12 13.24 -15.56
CA SER A 24 -6.26 13.41 -16.43
C SER A 24 -6.37 14.85 -16.93
N GLU A 25 -6.97 15.03 -18.11
CA GLU A 25 -7.25 16.38 -18.62
C GLU A 25 -8.04 17.20 -17.59
N ASN A 26 -7.61 18.45 -17.41
CA ASN A 26 -8.14 19.41 -16.44
C ASN A 26 -7.88 19.09 -14.96
N ASP A 27 -7.11 18.05 -14.62
CA ASP A 27 -6.63 17.87 -13.25
C ASP A 27 -5.83 19.09 -12.81
N VAL A 28 -6.18 19.64 -11.65
CA VAL A 28 -5.47 20.77 -11.05
C VAL A 28 -4.62 20.24 -9.89
N LEU A 29 -3.30 20.26 -10.08
CA LEU A 29 -2.35 19.96 -9.03
C LEU A 29 -1.84 21.27 -8.41
N LYS A 30 -1.79 21.31 -7.09
CA LYS A 30 -1.45 22.51 -6.33
C LYS A 30 0.03 22.55 -5.99
N GLU A 31 0.57 23.76 -5.79
CA GLU A 31 1.85 23.95 -5.12
C GLU A 31 1.87 23.16 -3.81
N GLY A 32 2.97 22.45 -3.52
CA GLY A 32 3.09 21.58 -2.37
C GLY A 32 2.58 20.14 -2.57
N GLN A 33 1.94 19.86 -3.71
CA GLN A 33 1.48 18.49 -4.02
C GLN A 33 2.65 17.52 -4.03
N LEU A 34 2.52 16.45 -3.25
CA LEU A 34 3.46 15.32 -3.33
C LEU A 34 3.28 14.58 -4.65
N LEU A 35 4.40 14.21 -5.25
CA LEU A 35 4.46 13.47 -6.49
C LEU A 35 5.21 12.16 -6.29
N GLN A 36 4.73 11.11 -6.94
CA GLN A 36 5.37 9.79 -7.04
C GLN A 36 5.79 9.53 -8.48
N LEU A 37 6.75 8.63 -8.67
CA LEU A 37 7.14 8.18 -10.00
C LEU A 37 6.00 7.35 -10.63
N ASP A 38 5.69 7.62 -11.89
CA ASP A 38 4.72 6.84 -12.65
C ASP A 38 5.25 5.44 -12.99
N THR A 39 4.39 4.57 -13.50
CA THR A 39 4.75 3.19 -13.90
C THR A 39 5.76 3.13 -15.04
N ASP A 40 5.89 4.21 -15.83
CA ASP A 40 6.90 4.32 -16.90
C ASP A 40 8.33 4.57 -16.40
N GLY A 41 8.50 4.82 -15.09
CA GLY A 41 9.79 5.09 -14.46
C GLY A 41 10.44 6.42 -14.86
N LYS A 42 9.74 7.32 -15.57
CA LYS A 42 10.30 8.55 -16.14
C LYS A 42 9.48 9.80 -15.82
N SER A 43 8.17 9.68 -15.78
CA SER A 43 7.26 10.76 -15.46
C SER A 43 6.74 10.67 -14.03
N PHE A 44 6.09 11.74 -13.57
CA PHE A 44 5.52 11.85 -12.24
C PHE A 44 4.01 11.97 -12.32
N VAL A 45 3.34 11.48 -11.29
CA VAL A 45 1.90 11.65 -11.06
C VAL A 45 1.68 12.12 -9.61
N ALA A 46 0.50 12.64 -9.30
CA ALA A 46 0.15 12.94 -7.92
C ALA A 46 0.33 11.70 -7.04
N TYR A 47 0.91 11.87 -5.86
CA TYR A 47 1.05 10.78 -4.90
C TYR A 47 -0.31 10.30 -4.43
N ALA A 48 -0.58 9.02 -4.63
CA ALA A 48 -1.90 8.43 -4.36
C ALA A 48 -2.06 7.89 -2.93
N GLY A 49 -0.99 7.86 -2.13
CA GLY A 49 -1.04 7.32 -0.76
C GLY A 49 -0.87 5.81 -0.70
N THR A 50 -0.28 5.19 -1.72
CA THR A 50 -0.01 3.75 -1.72
C THR A 50 1.41 3.47 -1.24
N GLY A 51 1.60 2.47 -0.37
CA GLY A 51 2.91 2.11 0.17
C GLY A 51 3.86 1.52 -0.86
N ALA A 52 3.35 0.97 -1.97
CA ALA A 52 4.17 0.45 -3.07
C ALA A 52 4.88 1.55 -3.86
N LYS A 53 4.40 2.80 -3.78
CA LYS A 53 4.99 3.94 -4.47
C LYS A 53 5.19 5.10 -3.49
N GLU A 54 6.44 5.30 -3.10
CA GLU A 54 6.81 6.39 -2.19
C GLU A 54 6.76 7.75 -2.89
N PRO A 55 6.44 8.84 -2.17
CA PRO A 55 6.57 10.19 -2.70
C PRO A 55 8.05 10.50 -2.95
N LYS A 56 8.35 11.13 -4.09
CA LYS A 56 9.74 11.40 -4.53
C LYS A 56 10.02 12.88 -4.78
N ALA A 57 8.98 13.70 -4.92
CA ALA A 57 9.13 15.14 -5.24
C ALA A 57 7.95 15.94 -4.70
N VAL A 58 8.13 17.27 -4.66
CA VAL A 58 7.11 18.25 -4.28
C VAL A 58 6.93 19.24 -5.44
N LEU A 59 5.70 19.48 -5.86
CA LEU A 59 5.37 20.41 -6.94
C LEU A 59 5.62 21.85 -6.50
N MET A 60 6.31 22.64 -7.33
CA MET A 60 6.68 24.02 -7.02
C MET A 60 5.57 25.04 -7.27
N ASN A 61 4.68 24.80 -8.22
CA ASN A 61 3.66 25.73 -8.65
C ASN A 61 2.36 25.00 -8.98
N ASN A 62 1.23 25.73 -8.94
CA ASN A 62 -0.02 25.17 -9.43
C ASN A 62 0.09 24.87 -10.93
N ILE A 63 -0.38 23.70 -11.33
CA ILE A 63 -0.47 23.31 -12.75
C ILE A 63 -1.86 22.75 -13.06
N THR A 64 -2.26 22.88 -14.33
CA THR A 64 -3.44 22.20 -14.87
C THR A 64 -2.99 21.27 -15.98
N ILE A 65 -3.38 20.02 -15.91
CA ILE A 65 -3.02 19.01 -16.91
C ILE A 65 -3.81 19.30 -18.21
N PRO A 66 -3.12 19.48 -19.35
CA PRO A 66 -3.77 19.73 -20.64
C PRO A 66 -4.36 18.45 -21.23
N ALA A 67 -5.10 18.59 -22.35
CA ALA A 67 -5.68 17.46 -23.11
C ALA A 67 -4.65 16.40 -23.53
N ALA A 68 -3.37 16.79 -23.67
CA ALA A 68 -2.28 15.84 -23.94
C ALA A 68 -1.98 14.88 -22.77
N GLY A 69 -2.62 15.07 -21.60
CA GLY A 69 -2.44 14.23 -20.42
C GLY A 69 -1.11 14.41 -19.69
N SER A 70 -0.27 15.38 -20.08
CA SER A 70 1.00 15.66 -19.44
C SER A 70 1.46 17.08 -19.64
N ILE A 71 2.28 17.58 -18.71
CA ILE A 71 2.88 18.93 -18.74
C ILE A 71 4.28 18.88 -18.13
N ALA A 72 5.17 19.77 -18.61
CA ALA A 72 6.44 20.03 -17.96
C ALA A 72 6.22 20.93 -16.73
N ALA A 73 6.72 20.53 -15.58
CA ALA A 73 6.55 21.25 -14.33
C ALA A 73 7.83 21.27 -13.49
N ASP A 74 8.03 22.36 -12.76
CA ASP A 74 9.11 22.49 -11.80
C ASP A 74 8.75 21.74 -10.50
N VAL A 75 9.69 20.91 -10.03
CA VAL A 75 9.52 20.14 -8.79
C VAL A 75 10.77 20.23 -7.92
N TYR A 76 10.58 20.12 -6.62
CA TYR A 76 11.66 19.94 -5.64
C TYR A 76 11.90 18.47 -5.36
N PHE A 77 13.15 18.04 -5.42
CA PHE A 77 13.60 16.71 -5.03
C PHE A 77 14.24 16.66 -3.64
N LYS A 78 14.66 17.81 -3.11
CA LYS A 78 15.27 17.93 -1.77
C LYS A 78 14.95 19.30 -1.20
N GLY A 79 14.91 19.38 0.13
CA GLY A 79 14.77 20.66 0.82
C GLY A 79 14.02 20.55 2.14
N LEU A 80 13.93 21.66 2.85
CA LEU A 80 13.09 21.82 4.03
C LEU A 80 11.80 22.53 3.62
N PHE A 81 10.67 21.96 3.97
CA PHE A 81 9.32 22.41 3.60
C PHE A 81 8.48 22.71 4.83
N ASP A 82 7.54 23.64 4.69
CA ASP A 82 6.47 23.84 5.67
C ASP A 82 5.45 22.71 5.56
N GLU A 83 5.29 21.90 6.62
CA GLU A 83 4.37 20.76 6.59
C GLU A 83 2.91 21.18 6.38
N GLY A 84 2.52 22.40 6.81
CA GLY A 84 1.17 22.93 6.61
C GLY A 84 0.83 23.27 5.17
N LEU A 85 1.84 23.34 4.29
CA LEU A 85 1.66 23.63 2.86
C LEU A 85 1.85 22.38 1.99
N ILE A 86 2.23 21.23 2.56
CA ILE A 86 2.31 19.97 1.82
C ILE A 86 0.91 19.45 1.55
N VAL A 87 0.63 19.16 0.28
CA VAL A 87 -0.66 18.61 -0.17
C VAL A 87 -0.56 17.10 -0.25
N LEU A 88 -1.36 16.45 0.58
CA LEU A 88 -1.44 15.00 0.75
C LEU A 88 -2.76 14.46 0.15
N PRO A 89 -2.86 13.17 -0.14
CA PRO A 89 -4.12 12.52 -0.45
C PRO A 89 -5.16 12.74 0.65
N THR A 90 -6.44 12.75 0.29
CA THR A 90 -7.54 12.95 1.25
C THR A 90 -7.48 11.91 2.38
N GLY A 91 -7.55 12.38 3.62
CA GLY A 91 -7.49 11.53 4.81
C GLY A 91 -6.07 11.17 5.28
N TYR A 92 -5.03 11.64 4.59
CA TYR A 92 -3.63 11.41 4.96
C TYR A 92 -3.04 12.56 5.76
N THR A 93 -2.13 12.21 6.63
CA THR A 93 -1.19 13.11 7.29
C THR A 93 0.25 12.69 6.95
N LEU A 94 1.24 13.49 7.28
CA LEU A 94 2.65 13.10 7.11
C LEU A 94 3.02 11.87 7.95
N ASP A 95 2.31 11.62 9.04
CA ASP A 95 2.56 10.49 9.94
C ASP A 95 1.69 9.25 9.61
N THR A 96 0.84 9.32 8.57
CA THR A 96 0.11 8.17 8.05
C THR A 96 1.08 7.14 7.47
N VAL A 97 0.91 5.88 7.84
CA VAL A 97 1.57 4.72 7.22
C VAL A 97 0.63 4.20 6.12
N PRO A 98 0.99 4.37 4.83
CA PRO A 98 0.14 3.90 3.74
C PRO A 98 0.08 2.36 3.70
N THR A 99 -1.01 1.82 3.15
CA THR A 99 -1.09 0.38 2.84
C THR A 99 -0.16 0.02 1.69
N GLN A 100 0.36 -1.21 1.67
CA GLN A 100 1.39 -1.62 0.70
C GLN A 100 0.86 -1.58 -0.75
N ASP A 101 -0.36 -2.01 -0.98
CA ASP A 101 -1.01 -2.06 -2.30
C ASP A 101 -2.02 -0.93 -2.54
N GLY A 102 -2.27 -0.08 -1.54
CA GLY A 102 -3.29 0.98 -1.58
C GLY A 102 -4.72 0.48 -1.49
N GLU A 103 -4.91 -0.80 -1.21
CA GLU A 103 -6.21 -1.43 -1.02
C GLU A 103 -6.71 -1.27 0.43
N THR A 104 -8.01 -1.42 0.62
CA THR A 104 -8.55 -1.51 1.98
C THR A 104 -8.12 -2.82 2.62
N ALA A 105 -7.65 -2.75 3.88
CA ALA A 105 -7.24 -3.92 4.64
C ALA A 105 -8.34 -4.99 4.64
N SER A 106 -8.03 -6.15 4.11
CA SER A 106 -8.96 -7.28 4.05
C SER A 106 -8.22 -8.62 4.07
N ILE A 107 -8.82 -9.59 4.74
CA ILE A 107 -8.40 -11.00 4.71
C ILE A 107 -9.64 -11.81 4.40
N THR A 108 -9.67 -12.44 3.23
CA THR A 108 -10.82 -13.24 2.77
C THR A 108 -10.38 -14.65 2.46
N ALA A 109 -11.27 -15.62 2.67
CA ALA A 109 -11.06 -17.01 2.30
C ALA A 109 -12.12 -17.43 1.29
N ALA A 110 -11.72 -18.12 0.24
CA ALA A 110 -12.60 -18.69 -0.76
C ALA A 110 -12.22 -20.16 -1.03
N SER A 111 -13.21 -21.03 -1.04
CA SER A 111 -13.03 -22.40 -1.53
C SER A 111 -13.02 -22.40 -3.06
N ASP A 112 -12.20 -23.25 -3.66
CA ASP A 112 -12.14 -23.40 -5.12
C ASP A 112 -13.43 -24.09 -5.61
N GLU A 113 -13.96 -23.61 -6.75
CA GLU A 113 -15.18 -24.16 -7.37
C GLU A 113 -15.02 -25.64 -7.82
N GLY A 114 -13.78 -26.07 -8.05
CA GLY A 114 -13.45 -27.46 -8.43
C GLY A 114 -13.34 -28.43 -7.26
N ASN A 115 -13.57 -27.99 -6.01
CA ASN A 115 -13.50 -28.85 -4.85
C ASN A 115 -14.57 -29.96 -4.89
N THR A 116 -14.17 -31.17 -4.48
CA THR A 116 -15.08 -32.29 -4.30
C THR A 116 -15.86 -32.18 -2.99
N GLY A 117 -15.20 -31.77 -1.93
CA GLY A 117 -15.80 -31.55 -0.60
C GLY A 117 -16.33 -30.11 -0.44
N ASN A 118 -17.12 -29.92 0.62
CA ASN A 118 -17.65 -28.60 0.98
C ASN A 118 -17.16 -28.16 2.36
N ALA A 119 -15.87 -28.32 2.61
CA ALA A 119 -15.24 -27.84 3.83
C ALA A 119 -15.48 -26.33 4.02
N THR A 120 -15.70 -25.93 5.26
CA THR A 120 -15.92 -24.54 5.64
C THR A 120 -14.69 -23.95 6.31
N VAL A 121 -14.44 -22.67 6.08
CA VAL A 121 -13.33 -21.92 6.70
C VAL A 121 -13.91 -20.95 7.71
N SER A 122 -13.34 -20.92 8.92
CA SER A 122 -13.69 -19.91 9.92
C SER A 122 -13.26 -18.50 9.45
N THR A 123 -13.67 -17.47 10.19
CA THR A 123 -13.09 -16.13 10.00
C THR A 123 -11.56 -16.21 10.05
N VAL A 124 -10.92 -15.68 9.01
CA VAL A 124 -9.46 -15.62 8.93
C VAL A 124 -8.97 -14.33 9.57
N THR A 125 -7.90 -14.44 10.35
CA THR A 125 -7.26 -13.26 10.97
C THR A 125 -5.75 -13.27 10.76
N ALA A 126 -5.14 -12.11 10.87
CA ALA A 126 -3.70 -11.94 10.75
C ALA A 126 -2.94 -12.68 11.85
N GLY A 127 -1.81 -13.28 11.49
CA GLY A 127 -0.80 -13.79 12.42
C GLY A 127 0.53 -13.07 12.26
N THR A 128 1.54 -13.52 12.98
CA THR A 128 2.87 -12.91 12.91
C THR A 128 3.54 -13.20 11.58
N GLY A 129 4.04 -12.17 10.91
CA GLY A 129 4.71 -12.30 9.61
C GLY A 129 3.75 -12.54 8.44
N ILE A 130 2.48 -12.13 8.58
CA ILE A 130 1.52 -12.13 7.47
C ILE A 130 2.06 -11.31 6.30
N MET A 131 1.81 -11.77 5.07
CA MET A 131 2.21 -11.11 3.82
C MET A 131 0.99 -10.86 2.93
N GLU A 132 1.06 -9.83 2.10
CA GLU A 132 0.05 -9.60 1.05
C GLU A 132 0.15 -10.63 -0.05
N GLY A 133 -1.01 -10.96 -0.64
CA GLY A 133 -1.15 -11.94 -1.70
C GLY A 133 -1.97 -13.15 -1.28
N ASP A 134 -1.85 -14.22 -2.06
CA ASP A 134 -2.65 -15.42 -1.90
C ASP A 134 -1.90 -16.51 -1.14
N TYR A 135 -2.43 -16.91 0.01
CA TYR A 135 -2.08 -18.16 0.66
C TYR A 135 -2.88 -19.29 0.04
N VAL A 136 -2.17 -20.29 -0.50
CA VAL A 136 -2.80 -21.45 -1.13
C VAL A 136 -2.77 -22.64 -0.16
N ILE A 137 -3.94 -23.16 0.16
CA ILE A 137 -4.14 -24.26 1.11
C ILE A 137 -4.74 -25.45 0.34
N VAL A 138 -3.99 -26.55 0.26
CA VAL A 138 -4.39 -27.74 -0.53
C VAL A 138 -4.47 -28.97 0.36
N CYS A 139 -5.57 -29.71 0.28
CA CYS A 139 -5.73 -30.97 0.99
C CYS A 139 -4.77 -32.03 0.44
N THR A 140 -3.90 -32.55 1.30
CA THR A 140 -2.88 -33.55 0.97
C THR A 140 -3.25 -34.96 1.43
N ASN A 141 -4.08 -35.07 2.47
CA ASN A 141 -4.56 -36.35 3.00
C ASN A 141 -5.97 -36.19 3.57
N ALA A 142 -6.91 -36.90 3.02
CA ALA A 142 -8.33 -36.94 3.41
C ALA A 142 -8.80 -38.33 3.91
N THR A 143 -7.89 -39.22 4.32
CA THR A 143 -8.23 -40.53 4.81
C THR A 143 -9.24 -40.49 5.97
N THR A 144 -9.12 -39.47 6.82
CA THR A 144 -10.11 -39.12 7.85
C THR A 144 -10.54 -37.67 7.63
N PRO A 145 -11.67 -37.42 6.95
CA PRO A 145 -12.05 -36.06 6.52
C PRO A 145 -12.15 -35.04 7.66
N ALA A 146 -12.62 -35.44 8.85
CA ALA A 146 -12.72 -34.58 10.02
C ALA A 146 -11.34 -34.12 10.56
N SER A 147 -10.26 -34.82 10.22
CA SER A 147 -8.87 -34.48 10.54
C SER A 147 -7.96 -34.51 9.31
N ALA A 148 -8.50 -34.13 8.16
CA ALA A 148 -7.76 -34.04 6.92
C ALA A 148 -6.55 -33.12 7.08
N LYS A 149 -5.47 -33.41 6.33
CA LYS A 149 -4.22 -32.67 6.33
C LYS A 149 -4.13 -31.76 5.12
N TRP A 150 -3.62 -30.55 5.33
CA TRP A 150 -3.53 -29.52 4.30
C TRP A 150 -2.14 -28.91 4.28
N SER A 151 -1.54 -28.85 3.12
CA SER A 151 -0.35 -28.02 2.92
C SER A 151 -0.76 -26.56 2.83
N VAL A 152 0.04 -25.68 3.42
CA VAL A 152 -0.16 -24.23 3.36
C VAL A 152 1.05 -23.61 2.68
N THR A 153 0.82 -22.88 1.60
CA THR A 153 1.88 -22.15 0.85
C THR A 153 1.61 -20.65 0.96
N ALA A 154 2.60 -19.91 1.40
CA ALA A 154 2.56 -18.47 1.49
C ALA A 154 2.69 -17.77 0.12
N PRO A 155 2.37 -16.46 0.00
CA PRO A 155 2.45 -15.73 -1.26
C PRO A 155 3.85 -15.73 -1.91
N ASP A 156 4.92 -15.82 -1.12
CA ASP A 156 6.31 -15.90 -1.60
C ASP A 156 6.74 -17.32 -2.03
N GLY A 157 5.81 -18.31 -1.97
CA GLY A 157 6.09 -19.72 -2.27
C GLY A 157 6.63 -20.53 -1.10
N THR A 158 6.82 -19.93 0.07
CA THR A 158 7.28 -20.63 1.27
C THR A 158 6.21 -21.63 1.75
N VAL A 159 6.60 -22.88 1.98
CA VAL A 159 5.72 -23.89 2.58
C VAL A 159 5.71 -23.71 4.10
N LEU A 160 4.53 -23.45 4.64
CA LEU A 160 4.28 -23.25 6.06
C LEU A 160 3.94 -24.58 6.77
N PRO A 161 3.89 -24.62 8.12
CA PRO A 161 3.45 -25.78 8.85
C PRO A 161 2.11 -26.34 8.35
N GLU A 162 1.94 -27.66 8.43
CA GLU A 162 0.74 -28.36 7.99
C GLU A 162 -0.48 -27.97 8.85
N LEU A 163 -1.62 -27.72 8.20
CA LEU A 163 -2.91 -27.50 8.84
C LEU A 163 -3.66 -28.82 8.97
N THR A 164 -4.39 -29.02 10.07
CA THR A 164 -5.27 -30.15 10.29
C THR A 164 -6.71 -29.68 10.43
N SER A 165 -7.66 -30.28 9.69
CA SER A 165 -9.08 -30.01 9.85
C SER A 165 -9.55 -30.16 11.30
N GLY A 166 -10.44 -29.27 11.73
CA GLY A 166 -10.97 -29.24 13.10
C GLY A 166 -10.02 -28.69 14.16
N VAL A 167 -8.77 -28.38 13.81
CA VAL A 167 -7.78 -27.78 14.70
C VAL A 167 -7.48 -26.33 14.30
N ALA A 168 -7.40 -25.43 15.28
CA ALA A 168 -7.02 -24.06 15.02
C ALA A 168 -5.59 -23.97 14.48
N TYR A 169 -5.45 -23.44 13.29
CA TYR A 169 -4.16 -23.14 12.67
C TYR A 169 -3.67 -21.76 13.15
N VAL A 170 -2.43 -21.71 13.65
CA VAL A 170 -1.80 -20.48 14.16
C VAL A 170 -0.45 -20.33 13.48
N GLY A 171 -0.42 -19.55 12.40
CA GLY A 171 0.76 -19.24 11.62
C GLY A 171 0.74 -17.77 11.19
N GLN A 172 1.22 -17.48 9.99
CA GLN A 172 1.12 -16.16 9.35
C GLN A 172 -0.35 -15.75 9.14
N ILE A 173 -1.23 -16.73 8.93
CA ILE A 173 -2.69 -16.57 8.96
C ILE A 173 -3.24 -17.48 10.06
N LYS A 174 -4.39 -17.10 10.64
CA LYS A 174 -5.06 -17.88 11.68
C LYS A 174 -6.46 -18.23 11.20
N LEU A 175 -6.79 -19.52 11.18
CA LEU A 175 -8.08 -20.03 10.73
C LEU A 175 -8.32 -21.45 11.23
N THR A 176 -9.53 -21.94 11.02
CA THR A 176 -9.87 -23.36 11.17
C THR A 176 -10.61 -23.81 9.92
N ILE A 177 -10.21 -24.94 9.34
CA ILE A 177 -10.95 -25.62 8.28
C ILE A 177 -11.76 -26.75 8.92
N THR A 178 -13.06 -26.76 8.70
CA THR A 178 -13.97 -27.79 9.22
C THR A 178 -14.55 -28.58 8.06
N ASN A 179 -14.52 -29.92 8.17
CA ASN A 179 -15.16 -30.78 7.17
C ASN A 179 -16.66 -30.50 7.11
N GLY A 180 -17.19 -30.43 5.92
CA GLY A 180 -18.60 -30.17 5.67
C GLY A 180 -19.45 -31.43 5.59
N SER A 181 -20.67 -31.31 5.06
CA SER A 181 -21.57 -32.45 4.82
C SER A 181 -21.09 -33.35 3.70
N THR A 182 -20.38 -32.79 2.72
CA THR A 182 -19.64 -33.57 1.70
C THR A 182 -18.19 -33.63 2.13
N ASN A 183 -17.65 -34.83 2.25
CA ASN A 183 -16.32 -35.05 2.78
C ASN A 183 -15.24 -34.33 1.92
N THR A 184 -14.29 -33.71 2.62
CA THR A 184 -13.06 -33.21 2.02
C THR A 184 -12.32 -34.32 1.26
N ALA A 185 -11.81 -33.99 0.09
CA ALA A 185 -11.02 -34.89 -0.75
C ALA A 185 -9.59 -34.33 -0.96
N VAL A 186 -8.67 -35.22 -1.34
CA VAL A 186 -7.32 -34.82 -1.73
C VAL A 186 -7.41 -33.89 -2.96
N ASN A 187 -6.62 -32.83 -2.96
CA ASN A 187 -6.61 -31.71 -3.92
C ASN A 187 -7.74 -30.70 -3.76
N ASP A 188 -8.67 -30.86 -2.82
CA ASP A 188 -9.53 -29.73 -2.45
C ASP A 188 -8.66 -28.55 -2.02
N LYS A 189 -9.07 -27.33 -2.42
CA LYS A 189 -8.26 -26.12 -2.30
C LYS A 189 -9.04 -24.99 -1.65
N VAL A 190 -8.36 -24.24 -0.80
CA VAL A 190 -8.82 -22.98 -0.24
C VAL A 190 -7.77 -21.92 -0.53
N THR A 191 -8.19 -20.76 -1.00
CA THR A 191 -7.31 -19.58 -1.17
C THR A 191 -7.68 -18.55 -0.12
N VAL A 192 -6.68 -18.04 0.63
CA VAL A 192 -6.82 -16.91 1.53
C VAL A 192 -6.10 -15.72 0.91
N THR A 193 -6.86 -14.72 0.51
CA THR A 193 -6.32 -13.49 -0.08
C THR A 193 -6.17 -12.42 1.00
N VAL A 194 -4.98 -11.87 1.12
CA VAL A 194 -4.60 -10.79 2.05
C VAL A 194 -4.28 -9.55 1.26
N LYS A 195 -4.93 -8.44 1.60
CA LYS A 195 -4.73 -7.11 0.98
C LYS A 195 -4.69 -6.02 2.03
N GLY A 196 -4.08 -4.89 1.66
CA GLY A 196 -4.13 -3.67 2.46
C GLY A 196 -3.34 -3.75 3.76
N LEU A 197 -2.24 -4.50 3.81
CA LEU A 197 -1.34 -4.45 4.95
C LEU A 197 -0.71 -3.06 5.07
N GLU A 198 -0.47 -2.60 6.29
CA GLU A 198 0.25 -1.36 6.52
C GLU A 198 1.68 -1.46 5.97
N GLY A 199 2.14 -0.40 5.32
CA GLY A 199 3.53 -0.25 4.92
C GLY A 199 4.46 -0.14 6.13
N GLU A 200 5.75 -0.23 5.90
CA GLU A 200 6.75 -0.14 6.97
C GLU A 200 7.05 1.30 7.41
N LYS A 201 6.71 2.29 6.57
CA LYS A 201 7.12 3.68 6.75
C LYS A 201 5.95 4.65 6.63
N SER A 202 5.95 5.67 7.48
CA SER A 202 5.05 6.81 7.29
C SER A 202 5.47 7.64 6.07
N VAL A 203 4.54 8.44 5.55
CA VAL A 203 4.82 9.41 4.47
C VAL A 203 6.02 10.30 4.83
N ARG A 204 6.10 10.76 6.07
CA ARG A 204 7.22 11.57 6.59
C ARG A 204 8.57 10.83 6.52
N GLN A 205 8.58 9.55 6.86
CA GLN A 205 9.81 8.73 6.80
C GLN A 205 10.27 8.54 5.36
N SER A 206 9.35 8.20 4.44
CA SER A 206 9.64 8.06 3.01
C SER A 206 10.19 9.36 2.40
N LEU A 207 9.62 10.53 2.77
CA LEU A 207 10.12 11.82 2.33
C LEU A 207 11.54 12.12 2.83
N ARG A 208 11.85 11.81 4.10
CA ARG A 208 13.19 12.01 4.67
C ARG A 208 14.26 11.21 3.95
N GLU A 209 13.96 9.99 3.52
CA GLU A 209 14.91 9.14 2.78
C GLU A 209 15.31 9.72 1.42
N VAL A 210 14.42 10.46 0.78
CA VAL A 210 14.75 11.17 -0.47
C VAL A 210 15.27 12.59 -0.24
N GLY A 211 15.44 13.02 1.03
CA GLY A 211 15.99 14.33 1.39
C GLY A 211 14.97 15.45 1.43
N ILE A 212 13.69 15.14 1.53
CA ILE A 212 12.60 16.07 1.76
C ILE A 212 12.25 16.07 3.24
N PHE A 213 12.45 17.23 3.90
CA PHE A 213 12.19 17.40 5.32
C PHE A 213 10.98 18.32 5.49
N CYS A 214 10.00 17.88 6.27
CA CYS A 214 8.81 18.68 6.57
C CYS A 214 8.81 19.05 8.05
N ASP A 215 8.63 20.33 8.36
CA ASP A 215 8.62 20.85 9.72
C ASP A 215 7.51 21.90 9.90
N LYS A 216 7.10 22.10 11.15
CA LYS A 216 6.13 23.15 11.50
C LYS A 216 6.81 24.52 11.55
N THR A 217 6.31 25.45 10.75
CA THR A 217 6.85 26.82 10.65
C THR A 217 6.88 27.59 11.97
N THR A 218 6.11 27.17 12.97
CA THR A 218 5.99 27.87 14.25
C THR A 218 7.26 27.91 15.09
N ALA A 219 8.27 27.09 14.77
CA ALA A 219 9.49 26.98 15.58
C ALA A 219 10.67 27.84 15.07
N LEU A 220 10.68 28.28 13.81
CA LEU A 220 11.88 28.86 13.18
C LEU A 220 11.93 30.40 13.15
N TRP A 221 10.87 31.10 13.56
CA TRP A 221 10.78 32.58 13.44
C TRP A 221 10.50 33.29 14.78
N LYS A 222 10.70 32.62 15.91
CA LYS A 222 10.69 33.26 17.25
C LYS A 222 12.10 33.32 17.81
N ALA A 223 12.99 33.99 17.10
CA ALA A 223 14.29 34.41 17.63
C ALA A 223 14.60 35.82 17.10
#